data_0f1793bc067278e7e0ee21bfc36577dc
#
_entry.id   0f1793bc067278e7e0ee21bfc36577dc
#
_cell.length_a   1.000
_cell.length_b   1.000
_cell.length_c   1.000
_cell.angle_alpha   90.00
_cell.angle_beta   90.00
_cell.angle_gamma   90.00
#
_symmetry.space_group_name_H-M   'P 1'
#
loop_
_entity.id
_entity.type
_entity.pdbx_description
1 polymer ?
#
loop_
_entity_poly.entity_id
_entity_poly.type
_entity_poly.pdbx_seq_one_letter_code
_entity_poly.pdbx_strand_id
1 'polypeptide(L)'
;MKNLYIDFDGVILDTMEKTYKELEESGIDKKDHDAVTKYFRELDWEKLISETKEINNSIEEIKKICASKKFNVYILTHINSTNEMVQKISYLHKVLPEVTVVSVPKELSKTTVVNPCGAILIDDYSGNVKEWQKGLGIGIKFVKERENGDFPEITHLSEIINMFN
;
A
#
# COMPACT_ATOMS: atom_id res chain seq x y z
N MET A 1 20.50 -2.29 -8.46
CA MET A 1 19.43 -1.54 -7.74
C MET A 1 18.58 -2.53 -6.97
N LYS A 2 18.13 -2.17 -5.75
CA LYS A 2 17.18 -2.99 -4.98
C LYS A 2 15.75 -2.78 -5.52
N ASN A 3 14.93 -3.83 -5.46
CA ASN A 3 13.50 -3.68 -5.69
C ASN A 3 12.85 -3.03 -4.47
N LEU A 4 12.06 -2.00 -4.71
CA LEU A 4 11.27 -1.28 -3.71
C LEU A 4 9.80 -1.44 -4.03
N TYR A 5 9.07 -2.05 -3.12
CA TYR A 5 7.63 -2.23 -3.19
C TYR A 5 6.95 -1.27 -2.22
N ILE A 6 5.97 -0.54 -2.70
CA ILE A 6 5.21 0.45 -1.92
C ILE A 6 3.74 0.03 -1.94
N ASP A 7 3.12 -0.06 -0.77
CA ASP A 7 1.68 -0.31 -0.68
C ASP A 7 0.86 0.89 -1.16
N PHE A 8 -0.42 0.66 -1.43
CA PHE A 8 -1.34 1.69 -1.90
C PHE A 8 -2.21 2.26 -0.78
N ASP A 9 -2.99 1.37 -0.12
CA ASP A 9 -3.98 1.75 0.89
C ASP A 9 -3.30 2.16 2.20
N GLY A 10 -3.58 3.36 2.68
CA GLY A 10 -2.94 3.88 3.90
C GLY A 10 -1.48 4.30 3.73
N VAL A 11 -0.94 4.25 2.50
CA VAL A 11 0.42 4.71 2.15
C VAL A 11 0.36 5.79 1.07
N ILE A 12 -0.30 5.53 -0.05
CA ILE A 12 -0.47 6.50 -1.14
C ILE A 12 -1.75 7.30 -0.92
N LEU A 13 -2.89 6.63 -0.77
CA LEU A 13 -4.18 7.24 -0.49
C LEU A 13 -4.73 6.77 0.86
N ASP A 14 -5.45 7.66 1.54
CA ASP A 14 -6.08 7.39 2.83
C ASP A 14 -7.42 6.67 2.71
N THR A 15 -7.41 5.58 1.93
CA THR A 15 -8.60 4.80 1.59
C THR A 15 -9.19 4.07 2.79
N MET A 16 -8.35 3.58 3.70
CA MET A 16 -8.79 2.71 4.79
C MET A 16 -9.54 3.45 5.88
N GLU A 17 -9.11 4.65 6.25
CA GLU A 17 -9.81 5.44 7.28
C GLU A 17 -11.26 5.70 6.87
N LYS A 18 -11.47 6.15 5.63
CA LYS A 18 -12.81 6.40 5.09
C LYS A 18 -13.64 5.13 5.02
N THR A 19 -13.07 4.05 4.47
CA THR A 19 -13.76 2.78 4.30
C THR A 19 -14.20 2.16 5.62
N TYR A 20 -13.33 2.17 6.64
CA TYR A 20 -13.70 1.65 7.96
C TYR A 20 -14.76 2.49 8.66
N LYS A 21 -14.75 3.82 8.48
CA LYS A 21 -15.80 4.69 8.98
C LYS A 21 -17.16 4.36 8.32
N GLU A 22 -17.19 4.23 7.00
CA GLU A 22 -18.39 3.86 6.28
C GLU A 22 -18.90 2.45 6.64
N LEU A 23 -17.99 1.49 6.88
CA LEU A 23 -18.33 0.15 7.36
C LEU A 23 -19.00 0.22 8.74
N GLU A 24 -18.50 1.03 9.67
CA GLU A 24 -19.11 1.23 10.98
C GLU A 24 -20.52 1.85 10.86
N GLU A 25 -20.67 2.85 10.01
CA GLU A 25 -21.95 3.52 9.76
C GLU A 25 -22.98 2.59 9.07
N SER A 26 -22.52 1.57 8.33
CA SER A 26 -23.39 0.59 7.67
C SER A 26 -24.07 -0.39 8.64
N GLY A 27 -23.60 -0.48 9.89
CA GLY A 27 -24.10 -1.42 10.90
C GLY A 27 -23.65 -2.87 10.72
N ILE A 28 -22.70 -3.13 9.82
CA ILE A 28 -22.11 -4.47 9.64
C ILE A 28 -21.25 -4.80 10.86
N ASP A 29 -21.48 -5.98 11.47
CA ASP A 29 -20.63 -6.47 12.56
C ASP A 29 -19.24 -6.82 12.01
N LYS A 30 -18.21 -6.14 12.53
CA LYS A 30 -16.81 -6.38 12.12
C LYS A 30 -16.32 -7.81 12.43
N LYS A 31 -17.03 -8.56 13.28
CA LYS A 31 -16.74 -9.97 13.58
C LYS A 31 -17.35 -10.92 12.54
N ASP A 32 -18.30 -10.46 11.77
CA ASP A 32 -18.85 -11.21 10.64
C ASP A 32 -17.93 -11.09 9.43
N HIS A 33 -16.95 -12.01 9.35
CA HIS A 33 -15.95 -11.99 8.30
C HIS A 33 -16.53 -12.10 6.89
N ASP A 34 -17.64 -12.80 6.70
CA ASP A 34 -18.29 -12.96 5.39
C ASP A 34 -18.93 -11.66 4.98
N ALA A 35 -19.66 -11.00 5.88
CA ALA A 35 -20.28 -9.71 5.62
C ALA A 35 -19.24 -8.62 5.34
N VAL A 36 -18.13 -8.58 6.10
CA VAL A 36 -17.02 -7.65 5.89
C VAL A 36 -16.34 -7.91 4.54
N THR A 37 -16.06 -9.17 4.19
CA THR A 37 -15.47 -9.54 2.90
C THR A 37 -16.37 -9.11 1.74
N LYS A 38 -17.69 -9.37 1.86
CA LYS A 38 -18.68 -8.94 0.85
C LYS A 38 -18.68 -7.43 0.69
N TYR A 39 -18.69 -6.68 1.80
CA TYR A 39 -18.64 -5.21 1.80
C TYR A 39 -17.43 -4.70 1.00
N PHE A 40 -16.22 -5.20 1.28
CA PHE A 40 -15.02 -4.78 0.56
C PHE A 40 -15.02 -5.15 -0.92
N ARG A 41 -15.63 -6.28 -1.30
CA ARG A 41 -15.77 -6.69 -2.71
C ARG A 41 -16.73 -5.81 -3.50
N GLU A 42 -17.77 -5.26 -2.84
CA GLU A 42 -18.83 -4.45 -3.45
C GLU A 42 -18.55 -2.95 -3.39
N LEU A 43 -17.43 -2.51 -2.80
CA LEU A 43 -17.05 -1.09 -2.76
C LEU A 43 -16.96 -0.50 -4.17
N ASP A 44 -17.48 0.70 -4.32
CA ASP A 44 -17.26 1.55 -5.49
C ASP A 44 -15.90 2.22 -5.39
N TRP A 45 -14.89 1.58 -5.94
CA TRP A 45 -13.52 2.05 -5.89
C TRP A 45 -13.26 3.29 -6.75
N GLU A 46 -14.04 3.53 -7.82
CA GLU A 46 -13.95 4.78 -8.59
C GLU A 46 -14.32 5.97 -7.70
N LYS A 47 -15.47 5.87 -7.02
CA LYS A 47 -15.92 6.88 -6.07
C LYS A 47 -14.93 7.03 -4.91
N LEU A 48 -14.52 5.92 -4.29
CA LEU A 48 -13.61 5.94 -3.14
C LEU A 48 -12.30 6.66 -3.47
N ILE A 49 -11.64 6.32 -4.58
CA ILE A 49 -10.39 6.97 -5.00
C ILE A 49 -10.61 8.45 -5.28
N SER A 50 -11.72 8.83 -5.96
CA SER A 50 -12.00 10.23 -6.29
C SER A 50 -12.23 11.12 -5.07
N GLU A 51 -12.72 10.55 -3.97
CA GLU A 51 -13.04 11.26 -2.72
C GLU A 51 -11.94 11.14 -1.65
N THR A 52 -10.91 10.33 -1.87
CA THR A 52 -9.85 10.08 -0.89
C THR A 52 -8.66 11.00 -1.12
N LYS A 53 -8.04 11.43 -0.02
CA LYS A 53 -6.87 12.31 -0.05
C LYS A 53 -5.58 11.51 -0.17
N GLU A 54 -4.62 12.10 -0.86
CA GLU A 54 -3.23 11.66 -0.89
C GLU A 54 -2.57 11.88 0.50
N ILE A 55 -1.74 10.93 0.91
CA ILE A 55 -1.03 10.99 2.18
C ILE A 55 0.36 11.61 1.96
N ASN A 56 0.68 12.68 2.71
CA ASN A 56 2.02 13.27 2.79
C ASN A 56 2.70 13.48 1.41
N ASN A 57 1.93 13.94 0.40
CA ASN A 57 2.41 14.15 -0.97
C ASN A 57 3.03 12.89 -1.62
N SER A 58 2.48 11.72 -1.33
CA SER A 58 3.03 10.41 -1.72
C SER A 58 3.39 10.30 -3.19
N ILE A 59 2.59 10.87 -4.10
CA ILE A 59 2.86 10.83 -5.54
C ILE A 59 4.14 11.57 -5.89
N GLU A 60 4.33 12.79 -5.39
CA GLU A 60 5.57 13.55 -5.61
C GLU A 60 6.77 12.91 -4.91
N GLU A 61 6.56 12.30 -3.75
CA GLU A 61 7.59 11.54 -3.04
C GLU A 61 8.04 10.31 -3.85
N ILE A 62 7.12 9.57 -4.47
CA ILE A 62 7.44 8.44 -5.36
C ILE A 62 8.21 8.92 -6.59
N LYS A 63 7.82 10.04 -7.21
CA LYS A 63 8.55 10.62 -8.33
C LYS A 63 10.01 10.97 -7.95
N LYS A 64 10.24 11.51 -6.75
CA LYS A 64 11.59 11.76 -6.23
C LYS A 64 12.39 10.46 -6.09
N ILE A 65 11.76 9.39 -5.59
CA ILE A 65 12.39 8.07 -5.49
C ILE A 65 12.78 7.54 -6.87
N CYS A 66 11.88 7.60 -7.84
CA CYS A 66 12.17 7.19 -9.22
C CYS A 66 13.31 8.02 -9.83
N ALA A 67 13.29 9.34 -9.65
CA ALA A 67 14.34 10.26 -10.15
C ALA A 67 15.71 9.99 -9.51
N SER A 68 15.76 9.45 -8.29
CA SER A 68 17.03 9.10 -7.61
C SER A 68 17.79 7.98 -8.30
N LYS A 69 17.11 7.14 -9.09
CA LYS A 69 17.65 5.94 -9.76
C LYS A 69 18.34 4.95 -8.83
N LYS A 70 17.99 4.97 -7.53
CA LYS A 70 18.54 4.04 -6.53
C LYS A 70 17.77 2.73 -6.46
N PHE A 71 16.49 2.73 -6.89
CA PHE A 71 15.57 1.60 -6.73
C PHE A 71 14.84 1.27 -8.04
N ASN A 72 14.47 0.00 -8.19
CA ASN A 72 13.40 -0.40 -9.10
C ASN A 72 12.09 -0.29 -8.33
N VAL A 73 11.24 0.67 -8.67
CA VAL A 73 10.04 1.03 -7.91
C VAL A 73 8.81 0.29 -8.45
N TYR A 74 8.06 -0.33 -7.54
CA TYR A 74 6.81 -1.03 -7.81
C TYR A 74 5.74 -0.62 -6.79
N ILE A 75 4.49 -0.56 -7.21
CA ILE A 75 3.36 -0.53 -6.26
C ILE A 75 2.88 -1.98 -6.08
N LEU A 76 2.77 -2.43 -4.83
CA LEU A 76 2.36 -3.79 -4.46
C LEU A 76 1.16 -3.72 -3.53
N THR A 77 -0.04 -3.93 -4.07
CA THR A 77 -1.30 -3.69 -3.36
C THR A 77 -2.20 -4.90 -3.34
N HIS A 78 -2.85 -5.15 -2.20
CA HIS A 78 -3.95 -6.10 -2.12
C HIS A 78 -5.20 -5.58 -2.85
N ILE A 79 -5.96 -6.49 -3.41
CA ILE A 79 -7.24 -6.24 -4.04
C ILE A 79 -8.29 -7.25 -3.58
N ASN A 80 -9.54 -6.79 -3.38
CA ASN A 80 -10.69 -7.63 -3.03
C ASN A 80 -11.59 -7.92 -4.23
N SER A 81 -11.43 -7.18 -5.33
CA SER A 81 -12.26 -7.30 -6.52
C SER A 81 -11.53 -6.86 -7.80
N THR A 82 -12.05 -7.27 -8.94
CA THR A 82 -11.58 -6.78 -10.25
C THR A 82 -11.82 -5.27 -10.40
N ASN A 83 -12.94 -4.74 -9.87
CA ASN A 83 -13.19 -3.31 -9.88
C ASN A 83 -12.09 -2.55 -9.12
N GLU A 84 -11.74 -2.98 -7.92
CA GLU A 84 -10.64 -2.40 -7.14
C GLU A 84 -9.32 -2.39 -7.95
N MET A 85 -8.98 -3.53 -8.56
CA MET A 85 -7.77 -3.66 -9.38
C MET A 85 -7.77 -2.64 -10.53
N VAL A 86 -8.86 -2.58 -11.29
CA VAL A 86 -8.97 -1.68 -12.46
C VAL A 86 -8.86 -0.22 -12.03
N GLN A 87 -9.55 0.17 -10.96
CA GLN A 87 -9.56 1.56 -10.51
C GLN A 87 -8.20 2.00 -9.94
N LYS A 88 -7.54 1.14 -9.15
CA LYS A 88 -6.18 1.42 -8.64
C LYS A 88 -5.16 1.55 -9.77
N ILE A 89 -5.17 0.62 -10.74
CA ILE A 89 -4.27 0.66 -11.89
C ILE A 89 -4.53 1.90 -12.74
N SER A 90 -5.79 2.23 -13.04
CA SER A 90 -6.15 3.41 -13.84
C SER A 90 -5.68 4.70 -13.17
N TYR A 91 -5.89 4.82 -11.86
CA TYR A 91 -5.40 5.97 -11.09
C TYR A 91 -3.88 6.09 -11.15
N LEU A 92 -3.18 4.98 -10.84
CA LEU A 92 -1.72 4.96 -10.80
C LEU A 92 -1.08 5.22 -12.17
N HIS A 93 -1.62 4.65 -13.25
CA HIS A 93 -1.14 4.93 -14.61
C HIS A 93 -1.29 6.40 -15.00
N LYS A 94 -2.30 7.09 -14.47
CA LYS A 94 -2.51 8.53 -14.72
C LYS A 94 -1.47 9.39 -14.00
N VAL A 95 -1.10 9.05 -12.76
CA VAL A 95 -0.26 9.88 -11.90
C VAL A 95 1.21 9.43 -11.84
N LEU A 96 1.47 8.14 -12.08
CA LEU A 96 2.79 7.47 -12.06
C LEU A 96 2.92 6.49 -13.25
N PRO A 97 2.89 6.97 -14.51
CA PRO A 97 2.78 6.11 -15.69
C PRO A 97 3.97 5.14 -15.88
N GLU A 98 5.12 5.43 -15.29
CA GLU A 98 6.33 4.62 -15.41
C GLU A 98 6.47 3.56 -14.31
N VAL A 99 5.57 3.56 -13.30
CA VAL A 99 5.68 2.64 -12.17
C VAL A 99 4.81 1.40 -12.41
N THR A 100 5.42 0.23 -12.29
CA THR A 100 4.72 -1.05 -12.42
C THR A 100 3.85 -1.30 -11.19
N VAL A 101 2.59 -1.70 -11.44
CA VAL A 101 1.62 -2.06 -10.40
C VAL A 101 1.47 -3.58 -10.34
N VAL A 102 1.63 -4.15 -9.16
CA VAL A 102 1.43 -5.56 -8.86
C VAL A 102 0.23 -5.71 -7.94
N SER A 103 -0.86 -6.27 -8.47
CA SER A 103 -2.08 -6.54 -7.70
C SER A 103 -2.02 -7.93 -7.08
N VAL A 104 -2.31 -8.02 -5.79
CA VAL A 104 -2.29 -9.27 -5.01
C VAL A 104 -3.72 -9.56 -4.54
N PRO A 105 -4.33 -10.69 -4.94
CA PRO A 105 -5.61 -11.11 -4.36
C PRO A 105 -5.55 -11.12 -2.83
N LYS A 106 -6.59 -10.64 -2.16
CA LYS A 106 -6.60 -10.50 -0.69
C LYS A 106 -6.36 -11.82 0.04
N GLU A 107 -6.72 -12.93 -0.58
CA GLU A 107 -6.53 -14.28 -0.06
C GLU A 107 -5.07 -14.74 -0.06
N LEU A 108 -4.20 -14.06 -0.80
CA LEU A 108 -2.77 -14.37 -0.90
C LEU A 108 -1.94 -13.35 -0.11
N SER A 109 -0.83 -13.80 0.42
CA SER A 109 0.15 -12.86 0.97
C SER A 109 0.96 -12.18 -0.13
N LYS A 110 1.49 -10.98 0.13
CA LYS A 110 2.38 -10.27 -0.79
C LYS A 110 3.62 -11.11 -1.11
N THR A 111 4.12 -11.87 -0.14
CA THR A 111 5.30 -12.73 -0.27
C THR A 111 5.05 -13.99 -1.12
N THR A 112 3.79 -14.34 -1.40
CA THR A 112 3.43 -15.40 -2.33
C THR A 112 3.59 -14.95 -3.78
N VAL A 113 3.32 -13.67 -4.06
CA VAL A 113 3.31 -13.13 -5.42
C VAL A 113 4.69 -12.62 -5.83
N VAL A 114 5.44 -12.02 -4.90
CA VAL A 114 6.78 -11.50 -5.15
C VAL A 114 7.78 -12.05 -4.13
N ASN A 115 9.02 -12.29 -4.57
CA ASN A 115 10.09 -12.74 -3.67
C ASN A 115 10.58 -11.57 -2.80
N PRO A 116 10.42 -11.61 -1.46
CA PRO A 116 10.85 -10.54 -0.58
C PRO A 116 12.37 -10.49 -0.35
N CYS A 117 13.09 -11.56 -0.63
CA CYS A 117 14.52 -11.68 -0.30
C CYS A 117 15.36 -10.53 -0.86
N GLY A 118 15.95 -9.73 0.03
CA GLY A 118 16.76 -8.56 -0.31
C GLY A 118 16.00 -7.36 -0.87
N ALA A 119 14.68 -7.48 -1.06
CA ALA A 119 13.81 -6.40 -1.51
C ALA A 119 13.26 -5.59 -0.31
N ILE A 120 12.83 -4.36 -0.59
CA ILE A 120 12.27 -3.44 0.40
C ILE A 120 10.75 -3.39 0.23
N LEU A 121 10.00 -3.43 1.33
CA LEU A 121 8.57 -3.13 1.38
C LEU A 121 8.33 -1.93 2.27
N ILE A 122 7.54 -0.96 1.78
CA ILE A 122 6.94 0.11 2.58
C ILE A 122 5.44 -0.17 2.65
N ASP A 123 4.92 -0.35 3.87
CA ASP A 123 3.53 -0.75 4.13
C ASP A 123 3.07 -0.18 5.48
N ASP A 124 1.82 0.24 5.59
CA ASP A 124 1.26 0.75 6.85
C ASP A 124 0.75 -0.36 7.78
N TYR A 125 0.58 -1.59 7.24
CA TYR A 125 0.13 -2.73 8.03
C TYR A 125 1.30 -3.55 8.58
N SER A 126 1.45 -3.57 9.89
CA SER A 126 2.54 -4.28 10.58
C SER A 126 2.62 -5.77 10.25
N GLY A 127 1.48 -6.42 9.95
CA GLY A 127 1.42 -7.82 9.53
C GLY A 127 2.19 -8.07 8.24
N ASN A 128 2.02 -7.22 7.23
CA ASN A 128 2.74 -7.31 5.96
C ASN A 128 4.24 -7.05 6.16
N VAL A 129 4.59 -6.03 6.96
CA VAL A 129 5.99 -5.70 7.27
C VAL A 129 6.70 -6.87 7.94
N LYS A 130 6.06 -7.49 8.94
CA LYS A 130 6.58 -8.64 9.67
C LYS A 130 6.74 -9.88 8.78
N GLU A 131 5.75 -10.14 7.94
CA GLU A 131 5.80 -11.27 6.99
C GLU A 131 6.92 -11.07 5.95
N TRP A 132 7.08 -9.85 5.45
CA TRP A 132 8.16 -9.50 4.53
C TRP A 132 9.54 -9.75 5.11
N GLN A 133 9.75 -9.37 6.38
CA GLN A 133 11.01 -9.61 7.09
C GLN A 133 11.28 -11.10 7.31
N LYS A 134 10.25 -11.92 7.58
CA LYS A 134 10.39 -13.39 7.66
C LYS A 134 10.87 -14.00 6.33
N GLY A 135 10.51 -13.39 5.21
CA GLY A 135 10.99 -13.77 3.88
C GLY A 135 12.35 -13.18 3.52
N LEU A 136 13.13 -12.71 4.50
CA LEU A 136 14.47 -12.10 4.32
C LEU A 136 14.44 -10.78 3.53
N GLY A 137 13.31 -10.09 3.52
CA GLY A 137 13.15 -8.75 2.99
C GLY A 137 13.41 -7.66 4.04
N ILE A 138 13.45 -6.43 3.59
CA ILE A 138 13.58 -5.24 4.43
C ILE A 138 12.20 -4.59 4.54
N GLY A 139 11.54 -4.74 5.69
CA GLY A 139 10.22 -4.15 5.95
C GLY A 139 10.35 -2.80 6.63
N ILE A 140 9.72 -1.79 6.07
CA ILE A 140 9.65 -0.41 6.59
C ILE A 140 8.17 -0.10 6.83
N LYS A 141 7.86 0.35 8.04
CA LYS A 141 6.49 0.77 8.36
C LYS A 141 6.27 2.21 7.92
N PHE A 142 5.21 2.43 7.14
CA PHE A 142 4.72 3.76 6.86
C PHE A 142 3.77 4.20 7.97
N VAL A 143 3.97 5.41 8.49
CA VAL A 143 3.10 6.01 9.50
C VAL A 143 2.82 7.47 9.11
N LYS A 144 1.61 7.96 9.37
CA LYS A 144 1.28 9.38 9.10
C LYS A 144 2.09 10.32 10.00
N GLU A 145 2.30 9.87 11.25
CA GLU A 145 3.12 10.53 12.26
C GLU A 145 3.95 9.47 12.98
N ARG A 146 5.15 9.85 13.47
CA ARG A 146 6.05 8.91 14.16
C ARG A 146 5.39 8.29 15.38
N GLU A 147 5.39 6.97 15.44
CA GLU A 147 4.80 6.17 16.53
C GLU A 147 5.87 5.57 17.45
N ASN A 148 7.15 5.55 17.03
CA ASN A 148 8.28 4.90 17.71
C ASN A 148 7.98 3.41 18.00
N GLY A 149 7.42 2.72 17.00
CA GLY A 149 7.07 1.31 17.07
C GLY A 149 8.26 0.37 16.91
N ASP A 150 7.98 -0.94 16.77
CA ASP A 150 9.00 -1.99 16.70
C ASP A 150 9.70 -2.09 15.34
N PHE A 151 9.19 -1.40 14.31
CA PHE A 151 9.75 -1.42 12.95
C PHE A 151 10.44 -0.11 12.62
N PRO A 152 11.41 -0.11 11.69
CA PRO A 152 11.87 1.13 11.07
C PRO A 152 10.68 1.87 10.46
N GLU A 153 10.52 3.16 10.79
CA GLU A 153 9.39 3.97 10.38
C GLU A 153 9.81 5.10 9.45
N ILE A 154 8.95 5.41 8.48
CA ILE A 154 9.00 6.62 7.67
C ILE A 154 7.64 7.30 7.64
N THR A 155 7.63 8.63 7.57
CA THR A 155 6.41 9.46 7.41
C THR A 155 6.29 10.03 6.01
N HIS A 156 7.42 10.16 5.31
CA HIS A 156 7.49 10.58 3.91
C HIS A 156 8.24 9.51 3.10
N LEU A 157 7.70 9.11 1.97
CA LEU A 157 8.25 8.00 1.19
C LEU A 157 9.69 8.25 0.73
N SER A 158 10.05 9.49 0.40
CA SER A 158 11.41 9.81 -0.05
C SER A 158 12.49 9.70 1.03
N GLU A 159 12.13 9.55 2.31
CA GLU A 159 13.11 9.25 3.38
C GLU A 159 13.92 8.00 3.06
N ILE A 160 13.32 7.03 2.33
CA ILE A 160 13.98 5.79 1.90
C ILE A 160 15.26 6.04 1.11
N ILE A 161 15.36 7.15 0.40
CA ILE A 161 16.52 7.50 -0.43
C ILE A 161 17.80 7.63 0.42
N ASN A 162 17.64 8.11 1.66
CA ASN A 162 18.75 8.35 2.59
C ASN A 162 19.01 7.15 3.51
N MET A 163 18.10 6.17 3.55
CA MET A 163 18.29 4.95 4.35
C MET A 163 19.20 3.93 3.66
N PHE A 164 19.37 4.05 2.35
CA PHE A 164 20.19 3.13 1.55
C PHE A 164 21.16 3.90 0.66
N ASN A 165 22.44 3.65 0.88
CA ASN A 165 23.53 4.21 0.08
C ASN A 165 23.80 3.37 -1.17
#